data_835d444b8d961762982bd8ee19d43d12
#
_entry.id   835d444b8d961762982bd8ee19d43d12
#
_cell.length_a   1.000
_cell.length_b   1.000
_cell.length_c   1.000
_cell.angle_alpha   90.00
_cell.angle_beta   90.00
_cell.angle_gamma   90.00
#
_symmetry.space_group_name_H-M   'P 1'
#
loop_
_entity.id
_entity.type
_entity.pdbx_description
1 polymer ?
#
loop_
_entity_poly.entity_id
_entity_poly.type
_entity_poly.pdbx_seq_one_letter_code
_entity_poly.pdbx_strand_id
1 'polypeptide(L)'
;SPCAVERLTGCRYIAEHEEYCQNDWSAYIKARDPGNFRGLLSVTTPPVSEFFIEAEPTTAGTLADFVLPCVACSPTEWINWWSPPPGATTSIPAVTENRMGDGTVIYLAFDYFTMSARETYRDSGDFFRDLLRHLDIRPRVCNRTDTPNILRTAFFEEEDCYQIHQLSTLPNRYQGETVPISGGKLVFTVPVGKTCTVYPEHRTLTVTEKEGLWEIELPSFTQQQMIICQKK
;
A
#
# COMPACT_ATOMS: atom_id res chain seq x y z
N SER A 1 35.07 -2.68 0.23
CA SER A 1 34.00 -3.43 -0.49
C SER A 1 32.65 -2.97 0.01
N PRO A 2 31.66 -2.81 -0.84
CA PRO A 2 30.31 -2.40 -0.40
C PRO A 2 29.74 -3.42 0.61
N CYS A 3 29.01 -2.93 1.62
CA CYS A 3 28.38 -3.80 2.59
C CYS A 3 27.24 -4.64 1.96
N ALA A 4 26.72 -5.62 2.70
CA ALA A 4 25.64 -6.48 2.17
C ALA A 4 24.39 -5.67 1.79
N VAL A 5 24.05 -4.65 2.56
CA VAL A 5 22.90 -3.77 2.30
C VAL A 5 23.12 -2.96 1.03
N GLU A 6 24.30 -2.36 0.83
CA GLU A 6 24.62 -1.62 -0.40
C GLU A 6 24.51 -2.50 -1.64
N ARG A 7 25.00 -3.74 -1.57
CA ARG A 7 24.87 -4.69 -2.68
C ARG A 7 23.43 -5.05 -2.99
N LEU A 8 22.61 -5.21 -1.94
CA LEU A 8 21.20 -5.56 -2.09
C LEU A 8 20.41 -4.38 -2.67
N THR A 9 20.54 -3.22 -2.03
CA THR A 9 19.76 -2.02 -2.40
C THR A 9 20.30 -1.30 -3.63
N GLY A 10 21.58 -1.51 -3.97
CA GLY A 10 22.27 -0.75 -5.02
C GLY A 10 22.47 0.71 -4.64
N CYS A 11 22.46 1.03 -3.36
CA CYS A 11 22.60 2.39 -2.83
C CYS A 11 23.63 2.42 -1.71
N ARG A 12 24.42 3.50 -1.67
CA ARG A 12 25.36 3.81 -0.59
C ARG A 12 24.72 4.78 0.37
N TYR A 13 24.77 4.48 1.67
CA TYR A 13 24.32 5.39 2.73
C TYR A 13 25.20 6.65 2.77
N ILE A 14 24.57 7.82 2.90
CA ILE A 14 25.21 9.12 3.03
C ILE A 14 24.92 9.72 4.39
N ALA A 15 23.65 9.92 4.73
CA ALA A 15 23.22 10.57 5.95
C ALA A 15 21.80 10.15 6.36
N GLU A 16 21.45 10.45 7.58
CA GLU A 16 20.10 10.40 8.12
C GLU A 16 19.61 11.82 8.39
N HIS A 17 18.42 12.15 7.98
CA HIS A 17 17.80 13.45 8.12
C HIS A 17 16.63 13.38 9.07
N GLU A 18 16.82 13.91 10.28
CA GLU A 18 15.79 14.11 11.30
C GLU A 18 15.38 15.59 11.44
N GLU A 19 16.16 16.50 10.86
CA GLU A 19 16.00 17.95 11.03
C GLU A 19 14.71 18.50 10.42
N TYR A 20 14.07 17.75 9.52
CA TYR A 20 12.78 18.13 8.94
C TYR A 20 11.60 17.51 9.71
N CYS A 21 11.90 16.74 10.76
CA CYS A 21 10.92 15.98 11.50
C CYS A 21 10.24 16.87 12.54
N GLN A 22 9.07 17.38 12.19
CA GLN A 22 8.13 17.92 13.17
C GLN A 22 6.77 17.26 12.93
N ASN A 23 6.14 16.76 13.99
CA ASN A 23 4.78 16.24 13.94
C ASN A 23 4.60 15.06 12.97
N ASP A 24 5.45 14.05 13.05
CA ASP A 24 5.35 12.78 12.31
C ASP A 24 5.61 12.84 10.79
N TRP A 25 5.96 14.01 10.21
CA TRP A 25 6.12 14.17 8.76
C TRP A 25 7.38 14.94 8.42
N SER A 26 8.38 14.27 7.88
CA SER A 26 9.69 14.88 7.59
C SER A 26 9.82 15.40 6.16
N ALA A 27 9.16 14.75 5.20
CA ALA A 27 9.26 15.08 3.78
C ALA A 27 8.07 14.52 3.01
N TYR A 28 8.11 14.68 1.70
CA TYR A 28 7.18 14.11 0.75
C TYR A 28 7.96 13.36 -0.33
N ILE A 29 7.27 12.57 -1.15
CA ILE A 29 7.89 11.87 -2.28
C ILE A 29 7.20 12.22 -3.59
N LYS A 30 7.99 12.28 -4.67
CA LYS A 30 7.49 12.55 -6.02
C LYS A 30 8.12 11.61 -7.02
N ALA A 31 7.31 10.94 -7.83
CA ALA A 31 7.80 10.09 -8.90
C ALA A 31 8.62 10.90 -9.90
N ARG A 32 9.79 10.37 -10.32
CA ARG A 32 10.59 10.96 -11.42
C ARG A 32 9.88 10.88 -12.74
N ASP A 33 9.30 9.73 -13.02
CA ASP A 33 8.44 9.51 -14.17
C ASP A 33 7.06 9.03 -13.70
N PRO A 34 6.07 9.93 -13.62
CA PRO A 34 4.71 9.57 -13.25
C PRO A 34 4.10 8.50 -14.16
N GLY A 35 4.57 8.35 -15.41
CA GLY A 35 4.10 7.34 -16.34
C GLY A 35 4.41 5.90 -15.93
N ASN A 36 5.41 5.70 -15.06
CA ASN A 36 5.74 4.39 -14.50
C ASN A 36 4.74 3.92 -13.43
N PHE A 37 3.89 4.81 -12.95
CA PHE A 37 2.90 4.53 -11.92
C PHE A 37 1.49 4.81 -12.44
N ARG A 38 0.51 4.05 -11.94
CA ARG A 38 -0.90 4.16 -12.38
C ARG A 38 -1.85 4.53 -11.25
N GLY A 39 -1.34 4.96 -10.13
CA GLY A 39 -2.12 5.28 -8.94
C GLY A 39 -1.63 6.56 -8.27
N LEU A 40 -1.40 6.52 -6.96
CA LEU A 40 -1.08 7.67 -6.14
C LEU A 40 0.14 8.46 -6.63
N LEU A 41 1.25 7.76 -6.90
CA LEU A 41 2.50 8.38 -7.32
C LEU A 41 2.44 9.02 -8.70
N SER A 42 1.45 8.69 -9.52
CA SER A 42 1.25 9.34 -10.81
C SER A 42 0.63 10.74 -10.71
N VAL A 43 -0.02 11.06 -9.59
CA VAL A 43 -0.84 12.28 -9.47
C VAL A 43 -0.56 13.14 -8.24
N THR A 44 0.11 12.60 -7.21
CA THR A 44 0.32 13.30 -5.94
C THR A 44 1.76 13.20 -5.43
N THR A 45 2.04 13.98 -4.39
CA THR A 45 3.26 13.95 -3.58
C THR A 45 2.90 13.51 -2.17
N PRO A 46 2.76 12.17 -1.92
CA PRO A 46 2.39 11.70 -0.60
C PRO A 46 3.47 12.02 0.44
N PRO A 47 3.06 12.26 1.69
CA PRO A 47 4.00 12.51 2.79
C PRO A 47 4.70 11.21 3.20
N VAL A 48 5.84 11.37 3.85
CA VAL A 48 6.63 10.31 4.48
C VAL A 48 6.97 10.65 5.92
N SER A 49 7.24 9.62 6.72
CA SER A 49 7.35 9.72 8.17
C SER A 49 8.63 10.40 8.69
N GLU A 50 8.73 10.43 9.99
CA GLU A 50 9.63 11.10 10.94
C GLU A 50 11.07 11.37 10.47
N PHE A 51 11.71 10.45 9.76
CA PHE A 51 13.07 10.62 9.24
C PHE A 51 13.20 9.98 7.86
N PHE A 52 14.21 10.37 7.15
CA PHE A 52 14.57 9.72 5.91
C PHE A 52 16.09 9.56 5.76
N ILE A 53 16.46 8.60 4.94
CA ILE A 53 17.85 8.29 4.64
C ILE A 53 18.23 8.95 3.31
N GLU A 54 19.30 9.74 3.32
CA GLU A 54 19.97 10.12 2.10
C GLU A 54 20.87 8.97 1.64
N ALA A 55 20.58 8.46 0.46
CA ALA A 55 21.35 7.38 -0.15
C ALA A 55 21.74 7.74 -1.59
N GLU A 56 22.97 7.43 -1.96
CA GLU A 56 23.46 7.63 -3.33
C GLU A 56 23.32 6.32 -4.13
N PRO A 57 22.54 6.31 -5.22
CA PRO A 57 22.44 5.15 -6.09
C PRO A 57 23.81 4.80 -6.72
N THR A 58 24.20 3.53 -6.65
CA THR A 58 25.43 3.00 -7.27
C THR A 58 25.09 2.10 -8.45
N THR A 59 24.15 1.18 -8.27
CA THR A 59 23.62 0.29 -9.32
C THR A 59 22.10 0.41 -9.46
N ALA A 60 21.41 1.01 -8.48
CA ALA A 60 19.98 1.18 -8.50
C ALA A 60 19.53 2.33 -9.41
N GLY A 61 18.37 2.17 -10.03
CA GLY A 61 17.64 3.26 -10.67
C GLY A 61 16.74 3.98 -9.64
N THR A 62 16.57 5.29 -9.79
CA THR A 62 15.67 6.06 -8.92
C THR A 62 14.28 6.15 -9.52
N LEU A 63 13.27 5.73 -8.75
CA LEU A 63 11.87 5.78 -9.13
C LEU A 63 11.18 7.07 -8.64
N ALA A 64 11.55 7.54 -7.44
CA ALA A 64 11.00 8.76 -6.84
C ALA A 64 12.06 9.48 -6.01
N ASP A 65 11.94 10.80 -5.93
CA ASP A 65 12.79 11.67 -5.13
C ASP A 65 12.03 12.25 -3.94
N PHE A 66 12.77 12.67 -2.91
CA PHE A 66 12.21 13.45 -1.81
C PHE A 66 11.84 14.86 -2.27
N VAL A 67 10.74 15.33 -1.72
CA VAL A 67 10.29 16.72 -1.78
C VAL A 67 10.33 17.26 -0.37
N LEU A 68 11.16 18.25 -0.10
CA LEU A 68 11.24 18.86 1.23
C LEU A 68 10.00 19.72 1.51
N PRO A 69 9.65 19.91 2.78
CA PRO A 69 8.60 20.86 3.13
C PRO A 69 8.97 22.27 2.65
N CYS A 70 7.96 23.07 2.32
CA CYS A 70 8.18 24.44 1.80
C CYS A 70 8.85 25.37 2.80
N VAL A 71 8.86 25.00 4.07
CA VAL A 71 9.51 25.72 5.16
C VAL A 71 10.29 24.74 5.99
N ALA A 72 11.54 25.06 6.31
CA ALA A 72 12.33 24.27 7.24
C ALA A 72 11.68 24.29 8.63
N CYS A 73 11.42 23.11 9.16
CA CYS A 73 10.96 22.99 10.54
C CYS A 73 12.18 22.85 11.44
N SER A 74 12.39 23.80 12.33
CA SER A 74 13.41 23.70 13.37
C SER A 74 12.79 23.87 14.75
N PRO A 75 13.40 23.38 15.82
CA PRO A 75 12.91 23.58 17.19
C PRO A 75 12.76 25.06 17.57
N THR A 76 13.41 25.97 16.84
CA THR A 76 13.41 27.42 17.08
C THR A 76 12.49 28.18 16.11
N GLU A 77 12.09 27.56 15.01
CA GLU A 77 11.21 28.16 14.01
C GLU A 77 9.88 27.41 13.99
N TRP A 78 9.01 27.76 14.91
CA TRP A 78 7.71 27.12 15.04
C TRP A 78 6.70 27.77 14.11
N ILE A 79 6.31 27.05 13.05
CA ILE A 79 5.52 27.64 11.99
C ILE A 79 4.06 27.17 12.02
N ASN A 80 3.79 25.95 12.47
CA ASN A 80 2.41 25.44 12.46
C ASN A 80 2.24 24.15 13.29
N TRP A 81 1.02 23.86 13.71
CA TRP A 81 0.59 22.59 14.29
C TRP A 81 0.54 21.43 13.26
N TRP A 82 0.58 21.76 11.98
CA TRP A 82 0.46 20.85 10.86
C TRP A 82 1.77 20.81 10.08
N SER A 83 2.03 19.65 9.45
CA SER A 83 3.18 19.54 8.56
C SER A 83 3.11 20.58 7.46
N PRO A 84 4.20 21.29 7.17
CA PRO A 84 4.24 22.24 6.06
C PRO A 84 3.93 21.53 4.74
N PRO A 85 3.28 22.19 3.78
CA PRO A 85 3.02 21.62 2.48
C PRO A 85 4.32 21.29 1.72
N PRO A 86 4.26 20.44 0.68
CA PRO A 86 5.42 20.10 -0.12
C PRO A 86 6.00 21.34 -0.80
N GLY A 87 7.30 21.48 -0.77
CA GLY A 87 8.08 22.56 -1.37
C GLY A 87 8.87 22.10 -2.59
N ALA A 88 10.19 22.33 -2.55
CA ALA A 88 11.06 22.01 -3.67
C ALA A 88 11.35 20.50 -3.76
N THR A 89 11.24 19.94 -4.97
CA THR A 89 11.74 18.60 -5.27
C THR A 89 13.26 18.61 -5.20
N THR A 90 13.83 17.61 -4.53
CA THR A 90 15.28 17.41 -4.45
C THR A 90 15.75 16.43 -5.51
N SER A 91 17.05 16.15 -5.52
CA SER A 91 17.64 15.01 -6.23
C SER A 91 17.95 13.83 -5.31
N ILE A 92 17.51 13.88 -4.05
CA ILE A 92 17.71 12.81 -3.05
C ILE A 92 16.72 11.70 -3.34
N PRO A 93 17.18 10.48 -3.67
CA PRO A 93 16.32 9.36 -3.96
C PRO A 93 15.51 8.92 -2.74
N ALA A 94 14.20 8.83 -2.89
CA ALA A 94 13.28 8.32 -1.88
C ALA A 94 12.90 6.85 -2.12
N VAL A 95 12.77 6.47 -3.40
CA VAL A 95 12.44 5.11 -3.82
C VAL A 95 13.40 4.71 -4.93
N THR A 96 14.07 3.58 -4.75
CA THR A 96 14.98 3.06 -5.78
C THR A 96 14.66 1.61 -6.12
N GLU A 97 15.05 1.21 -7.32
CA GLU A 97 14.94 -0.16 -7.83
C GLU A 97 16.32 -0.69 -8.19
N ASN A 98 16.70 -1.85 -7.67
CA ASN A 98 17.94 -2.54 -8.00
C ASN A 98 17.65 -3.94 -8.54
N ARG A 99 18.35 -4.32 -9.61
CA ARG A 99 18.27 -5.67 -10.19
C ARG A 99 19.37 -6.55 -9.60
N MET A 100 18.94 -7.72 -9.04
CA MET A 100 19.86 -8.72 -8.50
C MET A 100 19.52 -10.10 -9.07
N GLY A 101 20.34 -10.56 -10.03
CA GLY A 101 20.02 -11.78 -10.77
C GLY A 101 18.65 -11.63 -11.45
N ASP A 102 17.76 -12.58 -11.18
CA ASP A 102 16.39 -12.57 -11.70
C ASP A 102 15.41 -11.79 -10.80
N GLY A 103 15.88 -11.28 -9.66
CA GLY A 103 15.06 -10.56 -8.69
C GLY A 103 15.16 -9.04 -8.83
N THR A 104 14.18 -8.36 -8.24
CA THR A 104 14.12 -6.91 -8.12
C THR A 104 14.01 -6.53 -6.66
N VAL A 105 14.81 -5.57 -6.22
CA VAL A 105 14.77 -5.00 -4.88
C VAL A 105 14.27 -3.57 -4.96
N ILE A 106 13.18 -3.28 -4.26
CA ILE A 106 12.72 -1.90 -4.03
C ILE A 106 13.23 -1.47 -2.66
N TYR A 107 13.98 -0.38 -2.63
CA TYR A 107 14.44 0.24 -1.40
C TYR A 107 13.67 1.54 -1.17
N LEU A 108 13.08 1.64 0.02
CA LEU A 108 12.41 2.84 0.51
C LEU A 108 13.37 3.51 1.50
N ALA A 109 13.80 4.73 1.20
CA ALA A 109 14.74 5.48 2.03
C ALA A 109 14.03 6.19 3.21
N PHE A 110 12.89 5.68 3.66
CA PHE A 110 12.06 6.18 4.77
C PHE A 110 11.28 5.04 5.43
N ASP A 111 10.78 5.28 6.65
CA ASP A 111 10.03 4.29 7.41
C ASP A 111 8.55 4.24 7.01
N TYR A 112 8.29 3.57 5.90
CA TYR A 112 6.93 3.38 5.39
C TYR A 112 6.02 2.59 6.36
N PHE A 113 6.55 1.54 7.00
CA PHE A 113 5.71 0.63 7.78
C PHE A 113 5.25 1.24 9.09
N THR A 114 6.11 1.98 9.78
CA THR A 114 5.71 2.70 11.00
C THR A 114 4.65 3.76 10.68
N MET A 115 4.85 4.54 9.62
CA MET A 115 3.87 5.52 9.17
C MET A 115 2.52 4.87 8.85
N SER A 116 2.53 3.79 8.07
CA SER A 116 1.30 3.06 7.72
C SER A 116 0.58 2.45 8.92
N ALA A 117 1.33 2.02 9.95
CA ALA A 117 0.76 1.42 11.15
C ALA A 117 0.19 2.46 12.12
N ARG A 118 0.86 3.60 12.28
CA ARG A 118 0.45 4.67 13.22
C ARG A 118 -0.76 5.43 12.70
N GLU A 119 -0.71 5.84 11.45
CA GLU A 119 -1.65 6.84 10.93
C GLU A 119 -2.87 6.25 10.24
N THR A 120 -2.90 4.94 9.96
CA THR A 120 -3.95 4.32 9.12
C THR A 120 -4.24 5.15 7.86
N TYR A 121 -3.21 5.80 7.34
CA TYR A 121 -3.31 6.75 6.27
C TYR A 121 -3.65 6.03 4.96
N ARG A 122 -4.73 6.43 4.33
CA ARG A 122 -5.23 5.78 3.10
C ARG A 122 -4.15 5.73 2.00
N ASP A 123 -3.41 6.82 1.86
CA ASP A 123 -2.41 6.97 0.81
C ASP A 123 -1.23 6.01 0.97
N SER A 124 -0.95 5.53 2.21
CA SER A 124 0.06 4.50 2.43
C SER A 124 -0.29 3.20 1.70
N GLY A 125 -1.54 2.75 1.81
CA GLY A 125 -2.01 1.55 1.11
C GLY A 125 -1.98 1.73 -0.40
N ASP A 126 -2.32 2.91 -0.89
CA ASP A 126 -2.32 3.23 -2.31
C ASP A 126 -0.89 3.31 -2.87
N PHE A 127 0.04 3.89 -2.11
CA PHE A 127 1.47 3.88 -2.44
C PHE A 127 2.03 2.46 -2.57
N PHE A 128 1.77 1.59 -1.58
CA PHE A 128 2.26 0.21 -1.62
C PHE A 128 1.65 -0.57 -2.79
N ARG A 129 0.38 -0.33 -3.09
CA ARG A 129 -0.29 -0.91 -4.27
C ARG A 129 0.36 -0.48 -5.59
N ASP A 130 0.81 0.77 -5.68
CA ASP A 130 1.54 1.27 -6.85
C ASP A 130 2.88 0.57 -7.04
N LEU A 131 3.63 0.33 -5.95
CA LEU A 131 4.86 -0.44 -6.00
C LEU A 131 4.63 -1.89 -6.43
N LEU A 132 3.61 -2.56 -5.88
CA LEU A 132 3.26 -3.92 -6.30
C LEU A 132 2.88 -3.99 -7.79
N ARG A 133 2.15 -3.00 -8.28
CA ARG A 133 1.78 -2.90 -9.71
C ARG A 133 2.99 -2.63 -10.60
N HIS A 134 3.92 -1.79 -10.15
CA HIS A 134 5.17 -1.54 -10.85
C HIS A 134 5.98 -2.83 -11.03
N LEU A 135 5.98 -3.69 -10.01
CA LEU A 135 6.62 -5.01 -10.04
C LEU A 135 5.78 -6.11 -10.74
N ASP A 136 4.62 -5.76 -11.33
CA ASP A 136 3.62 -6.69 -11.87
C ASP A 136 3.18 -7.78 -10.86
N ILE A 137 3.25 -7.47 -9.57
CA ILE A 137 2.77 -8.35 -8.50
C ILE A 137 1.27 -8.14 -8.34
N ARG A 138 0.51 -9.21 -8.56
CA ARG A 138 -0.96 -9.22 -8.42
C ARG A 138 -1.37 -10.13 -7.27
N PRO A 139 -2.17 -9.64 -6.33
CA PRO A 139 -2.74 -10.51 -5.30
C PRO A 139 -3.68 -11.52 -5.94
N ARG A 140 -3.75 -12.72 -5.37
CA ARG A 140 -4.66 -13.78 -5.86
C ARG A 140 -6.14 -13.41 -5.70
N VAL A 141 -6.43 -12.60 -4.69
CA VAL A 141 -7.75 -12.02 -4.48
C VAL A 141 -7.61 -10.57 -4.04
N CYS A 142 -8.45 -9.70 -4.54
CA CYS A 142 -8.49 -8.30 -4.11
C CYS A 142 -9.93 -7.80 -4.03
N ASN A 143 -10.14 -6.81 -3.17
CA ASN A 143 -11.36 -6.03 -3.19
C ASN A 143 -11.29 -5.00 -4.33
N ARG A 144 -12.40 -4.75 -4.98
CA ARG A 144 -12.48 -3.63 -5.93
C ARG A 144 -12.39 -2.29 -5.23
N THR A 145 -12.07 -1.26 -6.00
CA THR A 145 -11.85 0.11 -5.53
C THR A 145 -13.05 0.76 -4.85
N ASP A 146 -14.26 0.28 -5.13
CA ASP A 146 -15.51 0.70 -4.48
C ASP A 146 -15.74 0.05 -3.10
N THR A 147 -14.93 -0.95 -2.74
CA THR A 147 -15.03 -1.59 -1.43
C THR A 147 -14.43 -0.70 -0.35
N PRO A 148 -15.14 -0.47 0.76
CA PRO A 148 -14.65 0.40 1.84
C PRO A 148 -13.29 -0.03 2.41
N ASN A 149 -12.39 0.92 2.69
CA ASN A 149 -11.07 0.66 3.29
C ASN A 149 -11.13 0.09 4.73
N ILE A 150 -12.32 0.11 5.33
CA ILE A 150 -12.59 -0.50 6.64
C ILE A 150 -12.68 -2.03 6.59
N LEU A 151 -12.56 -2.62 5.41
CA LEU A 151 -12.66 -4.05 5.21
C LEU A 151 -11.26 -4.67 5.18
N ARG A 152 -10.99 -5.57 6.13
CA ARG A 152 -9.82 -6.44 6.11
C ARG A 152 -10.17 -7.75 5.46
N THR A 153 -9.31 -8.20 4.55
CA THR A 153 -9.49 -9.47 3.83
C THR A 153 -8.26 -10.34 4.02
N ALA A 154 -8.47 -11.56 4.51
CA ALA A 154 -7.45 -12.60 4.56
C ALA A 154 -7.80 -13.70 3.57
N PHE A 155 -6.80 -14.20 2.86
CA PHE A 155 -6.93 -15.24 1.86
C PHE A 155 -6.13 -16.47 2.29
N PHE A 156 -6.77 -17.62 2.31
CA PHE A 156 -6.16 -18.91 2.59
C PHE A 156 -6.39 -19.83 1.39
N GLU A 157 -5.37 -20.58 1.06
CA GLU A 157 -5.40 -21.58 -0.01
C GLU A 157 -5.30 -22.96 0.63
N GLU A 158 -6.34 -23.76 0.43
CA GLU A 158 -6.40 -25.15 0.80
C GLU A 158 -6.22 -26.04 -0.45
N GLU A 159 -6.19 -27.34 -0.29
CA GLU A 159 -6.00 -28.29 -1.38
C GLU A 159 -7.07 -28.13 -2.46
N ASP A 160 -8.35 -28.10 -2.09
CA ASP A 160 -9.49 -28.09 -3.00
C ASP A 160 -10.23 -26.74 -3.08
N CYS A 161 -9.93 -25.80 -2.20
CA CYS A 161 -10.68 -24.55 -2.13
C CYS A 161 -9.82 -23.35 -1.73
N TYR A 162 -10.40 -22.19 -1.92
CA TYR A 162 -9.95 -20.92 -1.36
C TYR A 162 -10.91 -20.49 -0.26
N GLN A 163 -10.37 -20.05 0.87
CA GLN A 163 -11.13 -19.46 1.98
C GLN A 163 -10.78 -17.98 2.07
N ILE A 164 -11.77 -17.13 2.04
CA ILE A 164 -11.62 -15.70 2.15
C ILE A 164 -12.38 -15.23 3.39
N HIS A 165 -11.65 -14.68 4.33
CA HIS A 165 -12.22 -14.09 5.53
C HIS A 165 -12.25 -12.59 5.38
N GLN A 166 -13.39 -11.99 5.62
CA GLN A 166 -13.59 -10.54 5.62
C GLN A 166 -14.06 -10.08 6.98
N LEU A 167 -13.40 -9.05 7.49
CA LEU A 167 -13.67 -8.47 8.79
C LEU A 167 -13.85 -6.96 8.63
N SER A 168 -14.95 -6.43 9.17
CA SER A 168 -15.11 -4.99 9.33
C SER A 168 -14.19 -4.47 10.42
N THR A 169 -13.39 -3.47 10.11
CA THR A 169 -12.50 -2.80 11.06
C THR A 169 -13.05 -1.46 11.54
N LEU A 170 -14.34 -1.20 11.32
CA LEU A 170 -14.98 -0.03 11.93
C LEU A 170 -14.84 -0.14 13.45
N PRO A 171 -14.16 0.82 14.08
CA PRO A 171 -14.00 0.79 15.52
C PRO A 171 -15.38 0.94 16.16
N ASN A 172 -15.71 0.02 17.05
CA ASN A 172 -16.91 0.08 17.92
C ASN A 172 -16.79 1.23 18.96
N ARG A 173 -16.26 2.41 18.56
CA ARG A 173 -16.04 3.56 19.45
C ARG A 173 -17.34 4.24 19.87
N TYR A 174 -18.37 4.00 19.14
CA TYR A 174 -19.71 4.49 19.46
C TYR A 174 -20.55 3.26 19.77
N GLN A 175 -21.17 3.26 20.92
CA GLN A 175 -22.21 2.26 21.32
C GLN A 175 -23.45 2.44 20.42
N GLY A 176 -23.27 2.33 19.13
CA GLY A 176 -24.28 2.47 18.11
C GLY A 176 -24.37 1.22 17.25
N GLU A 177 -25.39 1.13 16.46
CA GLU A 177 -25.64 0.04 15.53
C GLU A 177 -24.44 -0.16 14.60
N THR A 178 -24.07 -1.42 14.35
CA THR A 178 -23.05 -1.77 13.37
C THR A 178 -23.51 -1.39 11.97
N VAL A 179 -22.74 -0.54 11.28
CA VAL A 179 -23.06 -0.12 9.91
C VAL A 179 -22.81 -1.30 8.96
N PRO A 180 -23.79 -1.72 8.17
CA PRO A 180 -23.61 -2.77 7.19
C PRO A 180 -22.62 -2.33 6.10
N ILE A 181 -21.69 -3.21 5.74
CA ILE A 181 -20.85 -3.09 4.55
C ILE A 181 -21.60 -3.71 3.39
N SER A 182 -21.81 -2.97 2.31
CA SER A 182 -22.54 -3.42 1.12
C SER A 182 -21.87 -2.96 -0.16
N GLY A 183 -22.21 -3.59 -1.29
CA GLY A 183 -21.72 -3.19 -2.62
C GLY A 183 -20.28 -3.57 -2.90
N GLY A 184 -19.67 -4.43 -2.09
CA GLY A 184 -18.31 -4.91 -2.31
C GLY A 184 -18.24 -5.98 -3.40
N LYS A 185 -17.08 -6.07 -4.05
CA LYS A 185 -16.75 -7.16 -5.00
C LYS A 185 -15.41 -7.76 -4.65
N LEU A 186 -15.31 -9.08 -4.76
CA LEU A 186 -14.02 -9.75 -4.80
C LEU A 186 -13.66 -10.11 -6.23
N VAL A 187 -12.41 -9.88 -6.56
CA VAL A 187 -11.83 -10.23 -7.86
C VAL A 187 -10.69 -11.20 -7.63
N PHE A 188 -10.76 -12.37 -8.26
CA PHE A 188 -9.72 -13.38 -8.21
C PHE A 188 -8.90 -13.32 -9.49
N THR A 189 -7.58 -13.39 -9.35
CA THR A 189 -6.65 -13.57 -10.48
C THR A 189 -6.28 -15.03 -10.71
N VAL A 190 -6.86 -15.92 -9.91
CA VAL A 190 -6.71 -17.38 -10.00
C VAL A 190 -8.05 -18.02 -10.34
N PRO A 191 -8.07 -19.14 -11.08
CA PRO A 191 -9.30 -19.83 -11.44
C PRO A 191 -10.08 -20.30 -10.21
N VAL A 192 -11.36 -19.95 -10.17
CA VAL A 192 -12.31 -20.43 -9.15
C VAL A 192 -13.51 -21.11 -9.82
N GLY A 193 -14.20 -21.95 -9.07
CA GLY A 193 -15.41 -22.64 -9.54
C GLY A 193 -16.53 -21.66 -9.89
N LYS A 194 -17.64 -22.18 -10.39
CA LYS A 194 -18.78 -21.36 -10.82
C LYS A 194 -19.56 -20.71 -9.67
N THR A 195 -19.38 -21.23 -8.47
CA THR A 195 -20.09 -20.75 -7.27
C THR A 195 -19.16 -20.71 -6.07
N CYS A 196 -19.44 -19.80 -5.17
CA CYS A 196 -18.84 -19.73 -3.83
C CYS A 196 -19.95 -19.75 -2.78
N THR A 197 -19.64 -20.19 -1.56
CA THR A 197 -20.60 -20.21 -0.43
C THR A 197 -20.14 -19.18 0.60
N VAL A 198 -21.06 -18.34 1.05
CA VAL A 198 -20.85 -17.35 2.12
C VAL A 198 -21.39 -17.87 3.44
N TYR A 199 -20.61 -17.70 4.49
CA TYR A 199 -20.92 -18.07 5.86
C TYR A 199 -20.99 -16.81 6.75
N PRO A 200 -21.84 -16.80 7.80
CA PRO A 200 -22.61 -17.94 8.34
C PRO A 200 -23.90 -18.24 7.60
N GLU A 201 -24.38 -17.43 6.65
CA GLU A 201 -25.71 -17.52 6.04
C GLU A 201 -25.89 -18.73 5.11
N HIS A 202 -24.82 -19.46 4.78
CA HIS A 202 -24.80 -20.56 3.80
C HIS A 202 -25.35 -20.16 2.41
N ARG A 203 -25.15 -18.88 2.05
CA ARG A 203 -25.64 -18.33 0.79
C ARG A 203 -24.68 -18.67 -0.36
N THR A 204 -25.21 -19.17 -1.45
CA THR A 204 -24.45 -19.41 -2.68
C THR A 204 -24.36 -18.14 -3.51
N LEU A 205 -23.16 -17.78 -3.92
CA LEU A 205 -22.87 -16.67 -4.83
C LEU A 205 -22.41 -17.22 -6.18
N THR A 206 -22.85 -16.58 -7.26
CA THR A 206 -22.40 -16.89 -8.61
C THR A 206 -21.09 -16.20 -8.92
N VAL A 207 -20.15 -16.94 -9.48
CA VAL A 207 -18.89 -16.41 -10.00
C VAL A 207 -19.09 -16.02 -11.46
N THR A 208 -18.69 -14.80 -11.79
CA THR A 208 -18.67 -14.29 -13.17
C THR A 208 -17.24 -14.25 -13.68
N GLU A 209 -16.95 -14.93 -14.77
CA GLU A 209 -15.64 -14.84 -15.44
C GLU A 209 -15.68 -13.73 -16.49
N LYS A 210 -14.72 -12.80 -16.39
CA LYS A 210 -14.60 -11.67 -17.29
C LYS A 210 -13.12 -11.35 -17.55
N GLU A 211 -12.70 -11.41 -18.80
CA GLU A 211 -11.33 -11.05 -19.23
C GLU A 211 -10.23 -11.80 -18.44
N GLY A 212 -10.46 -13.08 -18.11
CA GLY A 212 -9.52 -13.90 -17.35
C GLY A 212 -9.47 -13.59 -15.85
N LEU A 213 -10.45 -12.84 -15.35
CA LEU A 213 -10.67 -12.59 -13.92
C LEU A 213 -12.00 -13.21 -13.49
N TRP A 214 -12.08 -13.63 -12.23
CA TRP A 214 -13.30 -14.20 -11.64
C TRP A 214 -13.81 -13.24 -10.58
N GLU A 215 -15.05 -12.81 -10.72
CA GLU A 215 -15.68 -11.82 -9.85
C GLU A 215 -16.87 -12.43 -9.11
N ILE A 216 -17.03 -12.05 -7.85
CA ILE A 216 -18.25 -12.27 -7.07
C ILE A 216 -18.73 -10.95 -6.46
N GLU A 217 -20.03 -10.73 -6.49
CA GLU A 217 -20.65 -9.65 -5.74
C GLU A 217 -20.93 -10.11 -4.32
N LEU A 218 -20.51 -9.29 -3.37
CA LEU A 218 -20.61 -9.60 -1.95
C LEU A 218 -21.98 -9.22 -1.41
N PRO A 219 -22.61 -10.06 -0.56
CA PRO A 219 -23.77 -9.65 0.21
C PRO A 219 -23.40 -8.57 1.24
N SER A 220 -24.39 -7.88 1.72
CA SER A 220 -24.21 -6.99 2.87
C SER A 220 -23.91 -7.81 4.12
N PHE A 221 -22.95 -7.35 4.93
CA PHE A 221 -22.62 -7.94 6.23
C PHE A 221 -22.19 -6.85 7.22
N THR A 222 -22.22 -7.15 8.51
CA THR A 222 -21.96 -6.14 9.55
C THR A 222 -20.61 -6.27 10.23
N GLN A 223 -20.18 -7.48 10.56
CA GLN A 223 -18.96 -7.70 11.33
C GLN A 223 -17.95 -8.53 10.55
N GLN A 224 -18.36 -9.74 10.18
CA GLN A 224 -17.49 -10.68 9.49
C GLN A 224 -18.29 -11.57 8.56
N GLN A 225 -17.62 -12.05 7.53
CA GLN A 225 -18.08 -13.15 6.68
C GLN A 225 -16.92 -14.00 6.22
N MET A 226 -17.19 -15.26 5.92
CA MET A 226 -16.26 -16.19 5.30
C MET A 226 -16.82 -16.66 3.98
N ILE A 227 -16.00 -16.67 2.95
CA ILE A 227 -16.39 -17.09 1.61
C ILE A 227 -15.52 -18.29 1.22
N ILE A 228 -16.14 -19.38 0.84
CA ILE A 228 -15.46 -20.59 0.36
C ILE A 228 -15.74 -20.75 -1.12
N CYS A 229 -14.68 -20.80 -1.92
CA CYS A 229 -14.73 -21.01 -3.37
C CYS A 229 -13.95 -22.27 -3.73
N GLN A 230 -14.58 -23.22 -4.40
CA GLN A 230 -13.87 -24.39 -4.93
C GLN A 230 -12.87 -23.97 -6.01
N LYS A 231 -11.74 -24.64 -6.08
CA LYS A 231 -10.80 -24.49 -7.20
C LYS A 231 -11.43 -25.05 -8.50
N LYS A 232 -11.03 -24.47 -9.62
CA LYS A 232 -11.48 -24.93 -10.95
C LYS A 232 -10.55 -26.02 -11.50
#